data_2c71c52f227e44f71b7c925e9077af00
#
_entry.id   2c71c52f227e44f71b7c925e9077af00
#
_cell.length_a   1.000
_cell.length_b   1.000
_cell.length_c   1.000
_cell.angle_alpha   90.00
_cell.angle_beta   90.00
_cell.angle_gamma   90.00
#
_symmetry.space_group_name_H-M   'P 1'
#
loop_
_entity.id
_entity.type
_entity.pdbx_description
1 polymer ?
#
loop_
_entity_poly.entity_id
_entity_poly.type
_entity_poly.pdbx_seq_one_letter_code
_entity_poly.pdbx_strand_id
1 'polypeptide(L)'
;MNEVFADAYQISGDTKYLDAAKRFSHKWLFESMRDGKDNLDNKHANTQVPKAVGYQRVAELSVQAKRSGDAVDYTRAAYFFWQTVTANRSLAFGGNSRREHFPDDADYLSYVDDREGPESCNTYNMLRLTEGLFRKDPKAAYADFYERALFNHILSTQHPVHGGYVYFTPARPAHYRVYSAPNEAMWCCVGTGMEN
;
A
#
# COMPACT_ATOMS: atom_id res chain seq x y z
N MET A 1 -0.08 -1.56 -13.39
CA MET A 1 0.57 -1.84 -14.71
C MET A 1 2.09 -1.63 -14.68
N ASN A 2 2.60 -0.58 -14.02
CA ASN A 2 4.06 -0.37 -13.92
C ASN A 2 4.80 -1.55 -13.30
N GLU A 3 4.26 -2.17 -12.23
CA GLU A 3 4.81 -3.39 -11.62
C GLU A 3 4.86 -4.55 -12.63
N VAL A 4 3.73 -4.84 -13.29
CA VAL A 4 3.61 -5.95 -14.25
C VAL A 4 4.62 -5.84 -15.40
N PHE A 5 4.83 -4.64 -15.94
CA PHE A 5 5.84 -4.44 -16.97
C PHE A 5 7.26 -4.56 -16.43
N ALA A 6 7.50 -4.14 -15.19
CA ALA A 6 8.78 -4.35 -14.54
C ALA A 6 9.08 -5.86 -14.40
N ASP A 7 8.10 -6.64 -13.94
CA ASP A 7 8.24 -8.11 -13.86
C ASP A 7 8.42 -8.77 -15.23
N ALA A 8 7.74 -8.28 -16.27
CA ALA A 8 7.97 -8.75 -17.64
C ALA A 8 9.41 -8.49 -18.12
N TYR A 9 10.02 -7.37 -17.70
CA TYR A 9 11.45 -7.15 -17.93
C TYR A 9 12.32 -8.16 -17.17
N GLN A 10 12.02 -8.43 -15.91
CA GLN A 10 12.79 -9.43 -15.14
C GLN A 10 12.78 -10.81 -15.78
N ILE A 11 11.64 -11.22 -16.33
CA ILE A 11 11.47 -12.54 -16.94
C ILE A 11 12.14 -12.61 -18.32
N SER A 12 12.00 -11.57 -19.14
CA SER A 12 12.42 -11.59 -20.54
C SER A 12 13.82 -11.02 -20.80
N GLY A 13 14.32 -10.16 -19.91
CA GLY A 13 15.54 -9.37 -20.14
C GLY A 13 15.37 -8.24 -21.17
N ASP A 14 14.20 -8.09 -21.79
CA ASP A 14 13.96 -7.08 -22.83
C ASP A 14 13.61 -5.72 -22.21
N THR A 15 14.51 -4.76 -22.41
CA THR A 15 14.42 -3.40 -21.83
C THR A 15 13.20 -2.63 -22.26
N LYS A 16 12.51 -3.01 -23.37
CA LYS A 16 11.25 -2.38 -23.78
C LYS A 16 10.18 -2.46 -22.69
N TYR A 17 10.17 -3.54 -21.89
CA TYR A 17 9.22 -3.68 -20.80
C TYR A 17 9.54 -2.74 -19.63
N LEU A 18 10.81 -2.50 -19.32
CA LEU A 18 11.19 -1.51 -18.33
C LEU A 18 10.83 -0.08 -18.79
N ASP A 19 10.98 0.22 -20.07
CA ASP A 19 10.52 1.48 -20.65
C ASP A 19 9.00 1.60 -20.61
N ALA A 20 8.28 0.51 -20.83
CA ALA A 20 6.83 0.47 -20.66
C ALA A 20 6.44 0.71 -19.21
N ALA A 21 7.09 0.05 -18.24
CA ALA A 21 6.86 0.27 -16.81
C ALA A 21 6.97 1.75 -16.43
N LYS A 22 8.00 2.44 -16.93
CA LYS A 22 8.18 3.88 -16.73
C LYS A 22 7.04 4.70 -17.36
N ARG A 23 6.63 4.38 -18.59
CA ARG A 23 5.53 5.06 -19.27
C ARG A 23 4.19 4.88 -18.56
N PHE A 24 3.96 3.74 -17.91
CA PHE A 24 2.78 3.44 -17.12
C PHE A 24 2.90 3.86 -15.64
N SER A 25 4.01 4.43 -15.23
CA SER A 25 4.13 5.11 -13.94
C SER A 25 3.30 6.40 -13.98
N HIS A 26 2.35 6.52 -13.06
CA HIS A 26 1.41 7.64 -13.01
C HIS A 26 2.14 8.93 -12.65
N LYS A 27 2.48 9.76 -13.65
CA LYS A 27 3.36 10.92 -13.52
C LYS A 27 2.97 11.86 -12.38
N TRP A 28 1.70 12.20 -12.28
CA TRP A 28 1.20 13.11 -11.25
C TRP A 28 1.57 12.64 -9.83
N LEU A 29 1.46 11.35 -9.53
CA LEU A 29 1.85 10.80 -8.25
C LEU A 29 3.37 10.62 -8.16
N PHE A 30 3.98 10.05 -9.21
CA PHE A 30 5.40 9.76 -9.26
C PHE A 30 6.25 11.01 -9.03
N GLU A 31 6.00 12.08 -9.78
CA GLU A 31 6.76 13.33 -9.72
C GLU A 31 6.59 13.99 -8.35
N SER A 32 5.37 14.02 -7.82
CA SER A 32 5.11 14.57 -6.48
C SER A 32 5.88 13.81 -5.39
N MET A 33 5.80 12.48 -5.39
CA MET A 33 6.50 11.66 -4.41
C MET A 33 8.03 11.73 -4.56
N ARG A 34 8.55 11.73 -5.80
CA ARG A 34 9.97 11.93 -6.08
C ARG A 34 10.48 13.27 -5.53
N ASP A 35 9.67 14.29 -5.66
CA ASP A 35 10.03 15.66 -5.26
C ASP A 35 9.72 15.95 -3.76
N GLY A 36 9.30 14.92 -3.01
CA GLY A 36 9.04 15.04 -1.57
C GLY A 36 7.77 15.82 -1.24
N LYS A 37 6.75 15.75 -2.10
CA LYS A 37 5.48 16.46 -1.92
C LYS A 37 4.34 15.47 -1.70
N ASP A 38 3.67 15.59 -0.56
CA ASP A 38 2.44 14.85 -0.30
C ASP A 38 1.27 15.49 -1.05
N ASN A 39 0.61 14.70 -1.91
CA ASN A 39 -0.57 15.10 -2.68
C ASN A 39 -1.69 14.07 -2.57
N LEU A 40 -1.74 13.33 -1.45
CA LEU A 40 -2.65 12.20 -1.27
C LEU A 40 -4.04 12.58 -0.76
N ASP A 41 -4.26 13.82 -0.31
CA ASP A 41 -5.54 14.27 0.24
C ASP A 41 -6.71 13.94 -0.67
N ASN A 42 -7.73 13.29 -0.10
CA ASN A 42 -8.95 12.87 -0.80
C ASN A 42 -8.71 11.95 -2.02
N LYS A 43 -7.55 11.27 -2.10
CA LYS A 43 -7.28 10.28 -3.13
C LYS A 43 -7.63 8.89 -2.64
N HIS A 44 -8.24 8.11 -3.51
CA HIS A 44 -8.56 6.71 -3.23
C HIS A 44 -7.26 5.95 -2.94
N ALA A 45 -7.10 5.49 -1.70
CA ALA A 45 -5.83 4.98 -1.18
C ALA A 45 -5.38 3.72 -1.93
N ASN A 46 -6.28 2.74 -2.09
CA ASN A 46 -5.94 1.48 -2.75
C ASN A 46 -5.65 1.63 -4.26
N THR A 47 -5.92 2.78 -4.87
CA THR A 47 -5.43 3.07 -6.23
C THR A 47 -4.04 3.72 -6.24
N GLN A 48 -3.60 4.31 -5.13
CA GLN A 48 -2.27 4.94 -5.07
C GLN A 48 -1.19 3.96 -4.58
N VAL A 49 -1.46 3.18 -3.54
CA VAL A 49 -0.47 2.28 -2.94
C VAL A 49 0.13 1.30 -3.96
N PRO A 50 -0.64 0.60 -4.83
CA PRO A 50 -0.06 -0.30 -5.83
C PRO A 50 0.85 0.40 -6.85
N LYS A 51 0.66 1.71 -7.08
CA LYS A 51 1.59 2.47 -7.94
C LYS A 51 2.96 2.60 -7.29
N ALA A 52 2.98 2.83 -5.96
CA ALA A 52 4.23 2.92 -5.20
C ALA A 52 4.94 1.55 -5.11
N VAL A 53 4.19 0.44 -5.02
CA VAL A 53 4.75 -0.92 -5.18
C VAL A 53 5.46 -1.04 -6.52
N GLY A 54 4.82 -0.60 -7.59
CA GLY A 54 5.42 -0.57 -8.92
C GLY A 54 6.63 0.38 -9.02
N TYR A 55 6.66 1.51 -8.30
CA TYR A 55 7.85 2.38 -8.25
C TYR A 55 9.03 1.65 -7.61
N GLN A 56 8.81 0.98 -6.49
CA GLN A 56 9.84 0.17 -5.84
C GLN A 56 10.39 -0.90 -6.80
N ARG A 57 9.49 -1.57 -7.53
CA ARG A 57 9.87 -2.62 -8.48
C ARG A 57 10.67 -2.09 -9.66
N VAL A 58 10.26 -0.95 -10.23
CA VAL A 58 11.02 -0.25 -11.28
C VAL A 58 12.40 0.19 -10.77
N ALA A 59 12.48 0.69 -9.54
CA ALA A 59 13.76 1.07 -8.93
C ALA A 59 14.73 -0.10 -8.85
N GLU A 60 14.26 -1.24 -8.34
CA GLU A 60 15.04 -2.46 -8.19
C GLU A 60 15.60 -2.93 -9.54
N LEU A 61 14.75 -3.03 -10.55
CA LEU A 61 15.13 -3.52 -11.88
C LEU A 61 15.93 -2.51 -12.69
N SER A 62 15.80 -1.21 -12.40
CA SER A 62 16.65 -0.17 -12.99
C SER A 62 18.09 -0.30 -12.54
N VAL A 63 18.36 -0.78 -11.31
CA VAL A 63 19.72 -1.12 -10.86
C VAL A 63 20.29 -2.25 -11.72
N GLN A 64 19.53 -3.31 -11.93
CA GLN A 64 19.94 -4.45 -12.76
C GLN A 64 20.22 -4.05 -14.21
N ALA A 65 19.39 -3.14 -14.75
CA ALA A 65 19.51 -2.58 -16.09
C ALA A 65 20.61 -1.50 -16.21
N LYS A 66 21.34 -1.19 -15.13
CA LYS A 66 22.36 -0.13 -15.06
C LYS A 66 21.83 1.28 -15.39
N ARG A 67 20.56 1.54 -15.09
CA ARG A 67 19.88 2.83 -15.26
C ARG A 67 19.88 3.60 -13.94
N SER A 68 21.03 4.14 -13.54
CA SER A 68 21.24 4.72 -12.21
C SER A 68 20.32 5.91 -11.89
N GLY A 69 20.04 6.79 -12.85
CA GLY A 69 19.11 7.92 -12.67
C GLY A 69 17.68 7.44 -12.35
N ASP A 70 17.16 6.51 -13.14
CA ASP A 70 15.85 5.91 -12.89
C ASP A 70 15.81 5.22 -11.52
N ALA A 71 16.85 4.45 -11.19
CA ALA A 71 16.93 3.75 -9.90
C ALA A 71 16.84 4.71 -8.70
N VAL A 72 17.51 5.86 -8.77
CA VAL A 72 17.48 6.90 -7.71
C VAL A 72 16.09 7.54 -7.61
N ASP A 73 15.53 7.98 -8.72
CA ASP A 73 14.23 8.69 -8.74
C ASP A 73 13.08 7.80 -8.27
N TYR A 74 13.03 6.56 -8.76
CA TYR A 74 12.00 5.61 -8.36
C TYR A 74 12.16 5.13 -6.92
N THR A 75 13.39 4.98 -6.42
CA THR A 75 13.63 4.71 -4.99
C THR A 75 13.11 5.83 -4.12
N ARG A 76 13.43 7.07 -4.49
CA ARG A 76 12.98 8.26 -3.73
C ARG A 76 11.45 8.34 -3.70
N ALA A 77 10.79 8.13 -4.83
CA ALA A 77 9.34 8.17 -4.90
C ALA A 77 8.69 7.07 -4.04
N ALA A 78 9.15 5.83 -4.12
CA ALA A 78 8.63 4.71 -3.34
C ALA A 78 8.85 4.91 -1.84
N TYR A 79 10.05 5.34 -1.44
CA TYR A 79 10.39 5.60 -0.04
C TYR A 79 9.58 6.74 0.55
N PHE A 80 9.49 7.87 -0.16
CA PHE A 80 8.74 9.03 0.33
C PHE A 80 7.24 8.70 0.47
N PHE A 81 6.67 7.97 -0.48
CA PHE A 81 5.29 7.47 -0.37
C PHE A 81 5.11 6.62 0.90
N TRP A 82 5.99 5.63 1.10
CA TRP A 82 5.95 4.77 2.28
C TRP A 82 6.05 5.57 3.57
N GLN A 83 7.03 6.47 3.65
CA GLN A 83 7.25 7.34 4.82
C GLN A 83 6.01 8.20 5.11
N THR A 84 5.45 8.84 4.09
CA THR A 84 4.27 9.69 4.20
C THR A 84 3.08 8.92 4.75
N VAL A 85 2.80 7.74 4.19
CA VAL A 85 1.65 6.94 4.63
C VAL A 85 1.86 6.39 6.04
N THR A 86 3.05 5.88 6.36
CA THR A 86 3.29 5.24 7.66
C THR A 86 3.43 6.25 8.80
N ALA A 87 4.01 7.42 8.56
CA ALA A 87 4.22 8.44 9.59
C ALA A 87 3.02 9.37 9.79
N ASN A 88 2.34 9.74 8.71
CA ASN A 88 1.36 10.82 8.75
C ASN A 88 -0.08 10.36 8.43
N ARG A 89 -0.29 9.18 7.85
CA ARG A 89 -1.60 8.77 7.33
C ARG A 89 -2.07 7.39 7.81
N SER A 90 -1.37 6.80 8.77
CA SER A 90 -1.74 5.50 9.35
C SER A 90 -2.16 5.64 10.80
N LEU A 91 -3.16 4.86 11.18
CA LEU A 91 -3.56 4.69 12.57
C LEU A 91 -2.56 3.77 13.32
N ALA A 92 -2.63 3.77 14.64
CA ALA A 92 -1.70 3.03 15.49
C ALA A 92 -1.59 1.53 15.17
N PHE A 93 -2.64 0.92 14.66
CA PHE A 93 -2.65 -0.49 14.26
C PHE A 93 -2.11 -0.74 12.83
N GLY A 94 -1.65 0.28 12.12
CA GLY A 94 -1.04 0.17 10.79
C GLY A 94 -1.99 0.37 9.61
N GLY A 95 -3.29 0.43 9.86
CA GLY A 95 -4.29 0.71 8.81
C GLY A 95 -4.28 2.17 8.39
N ASN A 96 -4.61 2.42 7.13
CA ASN A 96 -4.74 3.76 6.55
C ASN A 96 -6.02 3.85 5.72
N SER A 97 -6.47 5.02 5.40
CA SER A 97 -7.72 5.36 4.71
C SER A 97 -8.97 5.45 5.59
N ARG A 98 -9.91 6.22 5.11
CA ARG A 98 -11.29 6.32 5.55
C ARG A 98 -12.18 6.34 4.32
N ARG A 99 -13.20 5.49 4.28
CA ARG A 99 -14.06 5.35 3.07
C ARG A 99 -13.23 5.19 1.81
N GLU A 100 -12.23 4.31 1.86
CA GLU A 100 -11.28 4.01 0.77
C GLU A 100 -10.33 5.15 0.39
N HIS A 101 -10.44 6.35 0.97
CA HIS A 101 -9.64 7.52 0.61
C HIS A 101 -8.69 7.91 1.73
N PHE A 102 -7.55 8.48 1.37
CA PHE A 102 -6.72 9.21 2.32
C PHE A 102 -7.49 10.45 2.76
N PRO A 103 -7.79 10.66 4.05
CA PRO A 103 -8.34 11.91 4.51
C PRO A 103 -7.35 13.06 4.31
N ASP A 104 -7.84 14.28 4.47
CA ASP A 104 -6.99 15.45 4.63
C ASP A 104 -6.03 15.23 5.81
N ASP A 105 -4.77 15.59 5.68
CA ASP A 105 -3.75 15.37 6.70
C ASP A 105 -4.03 16.14 8.02
N ALA A 106 -4.87 17.15 7.98
CA ALA A 106 -5.33 17.87 9.15
C ALA A 106 -6.55 17.22 9.84
N ASP A 107 -7.20 16.21 9.24
CA ASP A 107 -8.46 15.64 9.72
C ASP A 107 -8.27 14.26 10.39
N TYR A 108 -7.54 14.22 11.49
CA TYR A 108 -7.34 12.98 12.26
C TYR A 108 -8.60 12.47 12.96
N LEU A 109 -9.51 13.35 13.37
CA LEU A 109 -10.70 12.93 14.10
C LEU A 109 -11.62 12.08 13.22
N SER A 110 -11.72 12.40 11.94
CA SER A 110 -12.54 11.62 11.02
C SER A 110 -12.05 10.18 10.80
N TYR A 111 -10.74 9.92 10.97
CA TYR A 111 -10.20 8.57 10.95
C TYR A 111 -10.74 7.70 12.10
N VAL A 112 -10.89 8.31 13.27
CA VAL A 112 -11.29 7.57 14.48
C VAL A 112 -12.80 7.43 14.56
N ASP A 113 -13.54 8.47 14.19
CA ASP A 113 -14.99 8.54 14.38
C ASP A 113 -15.80 7.82 13.29
N ASP A 114 -15.23 7.60 12.11
CA ASP A 114 -15.96 6.96 11.01
C ASP A 114 -16.06 5.44 11.20
N ARG A 115 -17.21 4.87 10.81
CA ARG A 115 -17.41 3.42 10.78
C ARG A 115 -16.64 2.76 9.65
N GLU A 116 -16.48 3.47 8.54
CA GLU A 116 -15.75 3.04 7.35
C GLU A 116 -14.28 3.48 7.49
N GLY A 117 -13.60 2.88 8.44
CA GLY A 117 -12.18 3.10 8.71
C GLY A 117 -11.25 2.47 7.67
N PRO A 118 -10.02 2.14 8.03
CA PRO A 118 -9.05 1.54 7.12
C PRO A 118 -9.54 0.29 6.39
N GLU A 119 -9.29 0.27 5.09
CA GLU A 119 -9.53 -0.88 4.20
C GLU A 119 -8.33 -1.84 4.25
N SER A 120 -8.59 -3.14 4.39
CA SER A 120 -7.53 -4.15 4.47
C SER A 120 -6.69 -4.23 3.19
N CYS A 121 -7.28 -4.01 2.01
CA CYS A 121 -6.54 -4.03 0.74
C CYS A 121 -5.43 -2.97 0.69
N ASN A 122 -5.66 -1.79 1.28
CA ASN A 122 -4.62 -0.76 1.38
C ASN A 122 -3.44 -1.24 2.22
N THR A 123 -3.72 -1.84 3.36
CA THR A 123 -2.69 -2.34 4.27
C THR A 123 -1.92 -3.49 3.64
N TYR A 124 -2.60 -4.42 2.97
CA TYR A 124 -1.95 -5.48 2.20
C TYR A 124 -0.94 -4.91 1.19
N ASN A 125 -1.34 -3.94 0.37
CA ASN A 125 -0.43 -3.30 -0.58
C ASN A 125 0.70 -2.51 0.10
N MET A 126 0.46 -1.93 1.29
CA MET A 126 1.52 -1.31 2.09
C MET A 126 2.50 -2.36 2.64
N LEU A 127 2.06 -3.55 3.00
CA LEU A 127 2.94 -4.66 3.38
C LEU A 127 3.83 -5.09 2.21
N ARG A 128 3.27 -5.21 1.00
CA ARG A 128 4.04 -5.51 -0.23
C ARG A 128 5.11 -4.45 -0.52
N LEU A 129 4.74 -3.16 -0.40
CA LEU A 129 5.70 -2.07 -0.56
C LEU A 129 6.80 -2.13 0.50
N THR A 130 6.43 -2.37 1.75
CA THR A 130 7.34 -2.47 2.89
C THR A 130 8.33 -3.61 2.70
N GLU A 131 7.87 -4.79 2.29
CA GLU A 131 8.72 -5.94 1.96
C GLU A 131 9.73 -5.62 0.87
N GLY A 132 9.29 -4.99 -0.22
CA GLY A 132 10.18 -4.59 -1.32
C GLY A 132 11.26 -3.60 -0.88
N LEU A 133 10.91 -2.63 -0.03
CA LEU A 133 11.87 -1.68 0.53
C LEU A 133 12.83 -2.37 1.50
N PHE A 134 12.33 -3.26 2.36
CA PHE A 134 13.15 -4.04 3.30
C PHE A 134 14.17 -4.92 2.59
N ARG A 135 13.76 -5.63 1.54
CA ARG A 135 14.69 -6.46 0.74
C ARG A 135 15.85 -5.67 0.15
N LYS A 136 15.62 -4.41 -0.17
CA LYS A 136 16.64 -3.53 -0.74
C LYS A 136 17.58 -2.94 0.31
N ASP A 137 17.04 -2.49 1.43
CA ASP A 137 17.76 -1.79 2.51
C ASP A 137 17.10 -2.13 3.85
N PRO A 138 17.51 -3.24 4.51
CA PRO A 138 16.86 -3.71 5.74
C PRO A 138 16.96 -2.69 6.88
N LYS A 139 15.81 -2.15 7.29
CA LYS A 139 15.69 -1.22 8.43
C LYS A 139 14.63 -1.72 9.41
N ALA A 140 14.87 -1.55 10.70
CA ALA A 140 13.93 -1.91 11.75
C ALA A 140 12.55 -1.26 11.54
N ALA A 141 12.51 -0.01 11.09
CA ALA A 141 11.25 0.70 10.84
C ALA A 141 10.31 -0.01 9.84
N TYR A 142 10.87 -0.71 8.84
CA TYR A 142 10.06 -1.52 7.92
C TYR A 142 9.49 -2.75 8.61
N ALA A 143 10.32 -3.46 9.39
CA ALA A 143 9.89 -4.63 10.14
C ALA A 143 8.83 -4.26 11.19
N ASP A 144 9.02 -3.18 11.92
CA ASP A 144 8.08 -2.68 12.93
C ASP A 144 6.72 -2.33 12.32
N PHE A 145 6.71 -1.65 11.16
CA PHE A 145 5.46 -1.35 10.46
C PHE A 145 4.79 -2.62 9.95
N TYR A 146 5.58 -3.52 9.34
CA TYR A 146 5.07 -4.76 8.77
C TYR A 146 4.41 -5.62 9.86
N GLU A 147 5.12 -5.90 10.94
CA GLU A 147 4.61 -6.70 12.06
C GLU A 147 3.34 -6.08 12.65
N ARG A 148 3.38 -4.78 12.96
CA ARG A 148 2.24 -4.06 13.54
C ARG A 148 1.00 -4.12 12.64
N ALA A 149 1.16 -3.84 11.36
CA ALA A 149 0.06 -3.83 10.41
C ALA A 149 -0.47 -5.23 10.11
N LEU A 150 0.41 -6.23 10.01
CA LEU A 150 0.02 -7.62 9.80
C LEU A 150 -0.83 -8.14 10.97
N PHE A 151 -0.33 -8.05 12.18
CA PHE A 151 -1.03 -8.61 13.33
C PHE A 151 -2.24 -7.78 13.78
N ASN A 152 -2.12 -6.46 13.82
CA ASN A 152 -3.18 -5.63 14.39
C ASN A 152 -4.25 -5.20 13.39
N HIS A 153 -3.96 -5.26 12.08
CA HIS A 153 -4.96 -4.96 11.06
C HIS A 153 -5.32 -6.20 10.24
N ILE A 154 -4.40 -6.76 9.46
CA ILE A 154 -4.72 -7.84 8.52
C ILE A 154 -5.29 -9.07 9.25
N LEU A 155 -4.54 -9.65 10.18
CA LEU A 155 -5.00 -10.81 10.93
C LEU A 155 -6.31 -10.55 11.69
N SER A 156 -6.48 -9.34 12.21
CA SER A 156 -7.66 -8.95 12.95
C SER A 156 -8.92 -8.78 12.08
N THR A 157 -8.81 -8.81 10.75
CA THR A 157 -9.97 -8.73 9.84
C THR A 157 -10.73 -10.04 9.72
N GLN A 158 -10.10 -11.16 10.05
CA GLN A 158 -10.76 -12.48 10.00
C GLN A 158 -11.58 -12.75 11.25
N HIS A 159 -12.81 -13.23 11.06
CA HIS A 159 -13.62 -13.69 12.17
C HIS A 159 -13.14 -15.08 12.66
N PRO A 160 -12.83 -15.25 13.95
CA PRO A 160 -12.14 -16.45 14.45
C PRO A 160 -13.00 -17.73 14.41
N VAL A 161 -14.32 -17.60 14.29
CA VAL A 161 -15.24 -18.77 14.33
C VAL A 161 -15.76 -19.12 12.94
N HIS A 162 -16.34 -18.16 12.22
CA HIS A 162 -16.96 -18.46 10.92
C HIS A 162 -16.11 -18.08 9.70
N GLY A 163 -14.93 -17.47 9.90
CA GLY A 163 -13.98 -17.21 8.82
C GLY A 163 -14.36 -16.07 7.85
N GLY A 164 -15.37 -15.26 8.16
CA GLY A 164 -15.68 -14.05 7.37
C GLY A 164 -14.64 -12.96 7.56
N TYR A 165 -14.55 -12.04 6.60
CA TYR A 165 -13.58 -10.96 6.60
C TYR A 165 -14.24 -9.58 6.66
N VAL A 166 -13.56 -8.62 7.27
CA VAL A 166 -13.98 -7.22 7.37
C VAL A 166 -13.49 -6.43 6.16
N TYR A 167 -14.35 -5.59 5.59
CA TYR A 167 -13.95 -4.61 4.58
C TYR A 167 -13.25 -3.41 5.24
N PHE A 168 -13.99 -2.72 6.11
CA PHE A 168 -13.50 -1.57 6.86
C PHE A 168 -13.28 -1.93 8.32
N THR A 169 -12.12 -1.56 8.86
CA THR A 169 -11.81 -1.73 10.28
C THR A 169 -12.03 -0.41 11.02
N PRO A 170 -13.15 -0.25 11.74
CA PRO A 170 -13.39 0.97 12.50
C PRO A 170 -12.37 1.11 13.63
N ALA A 171 -11.86 2.32 13.82
CA ALA A 171 -10.90 2.63 14.88
C ALA A 171 -11.56 3.09 16.17
N ARG A 172 -12.81 3.57 16.10
CA ARG A 172 -13.55 4.06 17.25
C ARG A 172 -13.85 2.93 18.25
N PRO A 173 -13.59 3.13 19.54
CA PRO A 173 -13.91 2.15 20.57
C PRO A 173 -15.40 1.79 20.57
N ALA A 174 -15.70 0.53 20.85
CA ALA A 174 -17.06 -0.03 20.90
C ALA A 174 -17.84 -0.05 19.55
N HIS A 175 -17.18 0.24 18.43
CA HIS A 175 -17.77 -0.02 17.13
C HIS A 175 -17.69 -1.51 16.80
N TYR A 176 -18.76 -2.05 16.21
CA TYR A 176 -18.78 -3.43 15.71
C TYR A 176 -18.16 -3.50 14.32
N ARG A 177 -17.62 -4.66 13.99
CA ARG A 177 -17.12 -5.00 12.66
C ARG A 177 -18.20 -5.69 11.85
N VAL A 178 -18.30 -5.36 10.57
CA VAL A 178 -19.19 -6.04 9.63
C VAL A 178 -18.37 -7.08 8.87
N TYR A 179 -18.68 -8.35 9.10
CA TYR A 179 -18.00 -9.47 8.46
C TYR A 179 -18.76 -9.96 7.24
N SER A 180 -18.04 -10.42 6.22
CA SER A 180 -18.63 -11.13 5.09
C SER A 180 -19.24 -12.46 5.55
N ALA A 181 -20.37 -12.81 4.95
CA ALA A 181 -20.95 -14.15 5.15
C ALA A 181 -20.23 -15.15 4.22
N PRO A 182 -19.67 -16.25 4.75
CA PRO A 182 -19.05 -17.28 3.93
C PRO A 182 -20.03 -17.81 2.87
N ASN A 183 -19.55 -17.90 1.63
CA ASN A 183 -20.31 -18.33 0.45
C ASN A 183 -21.43 -17.38 -0.04
N GLU A 184 -21.65 -16.24 0.61
CA GLU A 184 -22.69 -15.28 0.23
C GLU A 184 -22.14 -13.93 -0.21
N ALA A 185 -20.98 -13.54 0.30
CA ALA A 185 -20.37 -12.24 0.01
C ALA A 185 -18.92 -12.41 -0.42
N MET A 186 -18.56 -11.78 -1.55
CA MET A 186 -17.19 -11.76 -2.06
C MET A 186 -16.81 -10.30 -2.34
N TRP A 187 -16.17 -9.68 -1.38
CA TRP A 187 -15.57 -8.34 -1.51
C TRP A 187 -14.08 -8.45 -1.86
N CYS A 188 -13.47 -7.39 -2.38
CA CYS A 188 -12.03 -7.37 -2.60
C CYS A 188 -11.24 -7.71 -1.32
N CYS A 189 -11.72 -7.25 -0.17
CA CYS A 189 -11.10 -7.51 1.13
C CYS A 189 -11.24 -8.97 1.61
N VAL A 190 -12.19 -9.73 1.09
CA VAL A 190 -12.26 -11.20 1.30
C VAL A 190 -11.09 -11.86 0.60
N GLY A 191 -10.85 -11.53 -0.67
CA GLY A 191 -9.68 -12.02 -1.43
C GLY A 191 -8.37 -11.64 -0.76
N THR A 192 -8.22 -10.38 -0.35
CA THR A 192 -7.05 -9.92 0.40
C THR A 192 -6.80 -10.73 1.67
N GLY A 193 -7.87 -10.99 2.46
CA GLY A 193 -7.75 -11.77 3.69
C GLY A 193 -7.40 -13.24 3.45
N MET A 194 -7.78 -13.80 2.31
CA MET A 194 -7.44 -15.17 1.93
C MET A 194 -6.00 -15.31 1.40
N GLU A 195 -5.39 -14.22 0.92
CA GLU A 195 -4.00 -14.20 0.43
C GLU A 195 -2.96 -14.01 1.54
N ASN A 196 -3.35 -13.48 2.68
CA ASN A 196 -2.49 -13.24 3.82
C ASN A 196 -2.63 -14.36 4.85
#